data_702bb6ecdfe6b499d83715142927b1de
#
_entry.id   702bb6ecdfe6b499d83715142927b1de
#
_cell.length_a   1.000
_cell.length_b   1.000
_cell.length_c   1.000
_cell.angle_alpha   90.00
_cell.angle_beta   90.00
_cell.angle_gamma   90.00
#
_symmetry.space_group_name_H-M   'P 1'
#
loop_
_entity.id
_entity.type
_entity.pdbx_description
1 polymer ?
#
loop_
_entity_poly.entity_id
_entity_poly.type
_entity_poly.pdbx_seq_one_letter_code
_entity_poly.pdbx_strand_id
1 'polypeptide(L)'
;HKKLQDSIDAIHLEITPEQASGFAVFISLVLIIISLILAGVLYFLSGDISNSLIIPSILILVSVLLIKPLTSIPNYLAARWRLKASNQMVLCILYIVMYMRHTSNLEHAIKFASDHIGNPLALDFKKVFWDIETSKYSNIKQSLDAYLLKWRSYNLEFVEAFHLIQGSLLESSEERRVTLLEKALEVILN
;
A
#
# COMPACT_ATOMS: atom_id res chain seq x y z
N HIS A 1 -16.37 3.18 -2.39
CA HIS A 1 -15.39 4.13 -2.98
C HIS A 1 -14.27 4.49 -2.00
N LYS A 2 -14.55 4.94 -0.76
CA LYS A 2 -13.52 5.36 0.20
C LYS A 2 -12.47 4.27 0.47
N LYS A 3 -12.91 3.04 0.75
CA LYS A 3 -12.00 1.91 1.01
C LYS A 3 -11.09 1.57 -0.19
N LEU A 4 -11.59 1.75 -1.42
CA LEU A 4 -10.79 1.54 -2.63
C LEU A 4 -9.76 2.65 -2.82
N GLN A 5 -10.13 3.91 -2.54
CA GLN A 5 -9.21 5.04 -2.55
C GLN A 5 -8.09 4.85 -1.52
N ASP A 6 -8.42 4.49 -0.26
CA ASP A 6 -7.41 4.20 0.78
C ASP A 6 -6.44 3.07 0.38
N SER A 7 -6.92 2.11 -0.40
CA SER A 7 -6.08 1.01 -0.91
C SER A 7 -5.17 1.46 -2.04
N ILE A 8 -5.66 2.28 -2.96
CA ILE A 8 -4.89 2.88 -4.07
C ILE A 8 -3.79 3.79 -3.51
N ASP A 9 -4.13 4.64 -2.54
CA ASP A 9 -3.18 5.55 -1.89
C ASP A 9 -2.09 4.80 -1.10
N ALA A 10 -2.43 3.62 -0.55
CA ALA A 10 -1.47 2.80 0.20
C ALA A 10 -0.37 2.18 -0.69
N ILE A 11 -0.66 1.92 -1.96
CA ILE A 11 0.29 1.32 -2.91
C ILE A 11 0.93 2.36 -3.85
N HIS A 12 0.72 3.65 -3.56
CA HIS A 12 1.24 4.79 -4.33
C HIS A 12 0.90 4.76 -5.82
N LEU A 13 -0.27 4.23 -6.18
CA LEU A 13 -0.77 4.29 -7.54
C LEU A 13 -1.45 5.64 -7.79
N GLU A 14 -1.09 6.28 -8.91
CA GLU A 14 -1.70 7.54 -9.36
C GLU A 14 -2.95 7.28 -10.21
N ILE A 15 -3.89 6.48 -9.68
CA ILE A 15 -5.17 6.18 -10.33
C ILE A 15 -6.33 6.53 -9.41
N THR A 16 -7.49 6.81 -9.99
CA THR A 16 -8.72 7.02 -9.23
C THR A 16 -9.52 5.70 -9.12
N PRO A 17 -10.39 5.55 -8.10
CA PRO A 17 -11.31 4.41 -8.01
C PRO A 17 -12.18 4.23 -9.25
N GLU A 18 -12.53 5.33 -9.90
CA GLU A 18 -13.32 5.35 -11.14
C GLU A 18 -12.52 4.79 -12.31
N GLN A 19 -11.23 5.11 -12.41
CA GLN A 19 -10.34 4.53 -13.42
C GLN A 19 -10.16 3.03 -13.21
N ALA A 20 -9.98 2.57 -11.96
CA ALA A 20 -9.87 1.15 -11.65
C ALA A 20 -11.16 0.37 -11.99
N SER A 21 -12.33 0.93 -11.68
CA SER A 21 -13.62 0.34 -12.05
C SER A 21 -13.89 0.42 -13.54
N GLY A 22 -13.56 1.56 -14.17
CA GLY A 22 -13.68 1.77 -15.61
C GLY A 22 -12.84 0.76 -16.41
N PHE A 23 -11.62 0.48 -15.97
CA PHE A 23 -10.76 -0.54 -16.57
C PHE A 23 -11.37 -1.94 -16.51
N ALA A 24 -11.98 -2.33 -15.38
CA ALA A 24 -12.65 -3.60 -15.25
C ALA A 24 -13.86 -3.73 -16.20
N VAL A 25 -14.67 -2.66 -16.30
CA VAL A 25 -15.81 -2.60 -17.23
C VAL A 25 -15.32 -2.63 -18.68
N PHE A 26 -14.26 -1.92 -19.02
CA PHE A 26 -13.66 -1.92 -20.35
C PHE A 26 -13.21 -3.31 -20.79
N ILE A 27 -12.48 -4.03 -19.92
CA ILE A 27 -12.07 -5.43 -20.21
C ILE A 27 -13.28 -6.32 -20.42
N SER A 28 -14.31 -6.20 -19.57
CA SER A 28 -15.55 -6.97 -19.70
C SER A 28 -16.24 -6.69 -21.03
N LEU A 29 -16.31 -5.44 -21.46
CA LEU A 29 -16.92 -5.04 -22.71
C LEU A 29 -16.15 -5.59 -23.92
N VAL A 30 -14.83 -5.57 -23.89
CA VAL A 30 -13.98 -6.18 -24.93
C VAL A 30 -14.22 -7.68 -25.02
N LEU A 31 -14.33 -8.39 -23.91
CA LEU A 31 -14.63 -9.82 -23.89
C LEU A 31 -16.02 -10.12 -24.45
N ILE A 32 -17.02 -9.29 -24.20
CA ILE A 32 -18.36 -9.42 -24.78
C ILE A 32 -18.31 -9.25 -26.31
N ILE A 33 -17.59 -8.24 -26.80
CA ILE A 33 -17.42 -8.03 -28.24
C ILE A 33 -16.75 -9.23 -28.91
N ILE A 34 -15.67 -9.75 -28.30
CA ILE A 34 -14.98 -10.96 -28.79
C ILE A 34 -15.95 -12.16 -28.81
N SER A 35 -16.76 -12.30 -27.78
CA SER A 35 -17.77 -13.36 -27.70
C SER A 35 -18.82 -13.27 -28.82
N LEU A 36 -19.28 -12.06 -29.16
CA LEU A 36 -20.24 -11.84 -30.25
C LEU A 36 -19.62 -12.14 -31.63
N ILE A 37 -18.37 -11.73 -31.84
CA ILE A 37 -17.64 -12.07 -33.08
C ILE A 37 -17.49 -13.58 -33.21
N LEU A 38 -17.12 -14.25 -32.12
CA LEU A 38 -16.97 -15.71 -32.07
C LEU A 38 -18.29 -16.42 -32.39
N ALA A 39 -19.41 -15.91 -31.86
CA ALA A 39 -20.75 -16.45 -32.17
C ALA A 39 -21.05 -16.37 -33.68
N GLY A 40 -20.75 -15.23 -34.31
CA GLY A 40 -20.94 -15.06 -35.75
C GLY A 40 -20.08 -16.01 -36.58
N VAL A 41 -18.80 -16.17 -36.23
CA VAL A 41 -17.89 -17.10 -36.89
C VAL A 41 -18.35 -18.56 -36.76
N LEU A 42 -18.73 -18.98 -35.55
CA LEU A 42 -19.21 -20.34 -35.30
C LEU A 42 -20.52 -20.64 -36.04
N TYR A 43 -21.42 -19.65 -36.10
CA TYR A 43 -22.65 -19.78 -36.89
C TYR A 43 -22.38 -19.95 -38.38
N PHE A 44 -21.43 -19.17 -38.93
CA PHE A 44 -21.06 -19.26 -40.35
C PHE A 44 -20.42 -20.63 -40.70
N LEU A 45 -19.69 -21.23 -39.77
CA LEU A 45 -19.01 -22.52 -39.96
C LEU A 45 -19.93 -23.71 -39.78
N SER A 46 -20.83 -23.69 -38.77
CA SER A 46 -21.65 -24.82 -38.36
C SER A 46 -23.05 -24.84 -39.01
N GLY A 47 -23.56 -23.68 -39.39
CA GLY A 47 -24.94 -23.52 -39.88
C GLY A 47 -26.02 -23.74 -38.83
N ASP A 48 -25.65 -24.07 -37.60
CA ASP A 48 -26.55 -24.40 -36.49
C ASP A 48 -26.44 -23.35 -35.38
N ILE A 49 -27.58 -22.69 -35.11
CA ILE A 49 -27.66 -21.60 -34.11
C ILE A 49 -27.42 -22.15 -32.70
N SER A 50 -28.01 -23.32 -32.37
CA SER A 50 -27.94 -23.87 -31.02
C SER A 50 -26.50 -24.14 -30.58
N ASN A 51 -25.71 -24.80 -31.41
CA ASN A 51 -24.31 -25.12 -31.13
C ASN A 51 -23.40 -23.89 -31.17
N SER A 52 -23.70 -22.91 -32.02
CA SER A 52 -22.91 -21.68 -32.16
C SER A 52 -23.04 -20.74 -30.98
N LEU A 53 -24.09 -20.82 -30.17
CA LEU A 53 -24.35 -19.93 -29.03
C LEU A 53 -23.81 -20.46 -27.69
N ILE A 54 -23.49 -21.74 -27.57
CA ILE A 54 -23.07 -22.34 -26.29
C ILE A 54 -21.78 -21.68 -25.77
N ILE A 55 -20.72 -21.71 -26.56
CA ILE A 55 -19.40 -21.15 -26.15
C ILE A 55 -19.47 -19.63 -25.91
N PRO A 56 -20.07 -18.82 -26.81
CA PRO A 56 -20.21 -17.38 -26.56
C PRO A 56 -21.03 -17.03 -25.33
N SER A 57 -22.11 -17.75 -25.03
CA SER A 57 -22.92 -17.52 -23.83
C SER A 57 -22.13 -17.75 -22.54
N ILE A 58 -21.30 -18.78 -22.50
CA ILE A 58 -20.39 -19.04 -21.37
C ILE A 58 -19.37 -17.90 -21.25
N LEU A 59 -18.81 -17.42 -22.35
CA LEU A 59 -17.82 -16.34 -22.37
C LEU A 59 -18.43 -15.01 -21.87
N ILE A 60 -19.67 -14.71 -22.23
CA ILE A 60 -20.40 -13.54 -21.72
C ILE A 60 -20.61 -13.66 -20.21
N LEU A 61 -21.04 -14.83 -19.74
CA LEU A 61 -21.23 -15.06 -18.31
C LEU A 61 -19.92 -14.86 -17.53
N VAL A 62 -18.82 -15.44 -17.99
CA VAL A 62 -17.47 -15.27 -17.41
C VAL A 62 -17.05 -13.81 -17.41
N SER A 63 -17.30 -13.08 -18.51
CA SER A 63 -16.96 -11.65 -18.63
C SER A 63 -17.64 -10.81 -17.54
N VAL A 64 -18.93 -11.03 -17.28
CA VAL A 64 -19.67 -10.33 -16.22
C VAL A 64 -19.14 -10.71 -14.82
N LEU A 65 -18.85 -11.99 -14.60
CA LEU A 65 -18.29 -12.46 -13.32
C LEU A 65 -16.90 -11.89 -13.02
N LEU A 66 -16.11 -11.58 -14.05
CA LEU A 66 -14.76 -11.00 -13.91
C LEU A 66 -14.75 -9.54 -13.45
N ILE A 67 -15.83 -8.78 -13.59
CA ILE A 67 -15.90 -7.37 -13.19
C ILE A 67 -15.51 -7.20 -11.71
N LYS A 68 -16.09 -8.02 -10.83
CA LYS A 68 -15.90 -7.92 -9.37
C LYS A 68 -14.47 -8.23 -8.93
N PRO A 69 -13.81 -9.31 -9.35
CA PRO A 69 -12.40 -9.56 -9.00
C PRO A 69 -11.46 -8.49 -9.60
N LEU A 70 -11.68 -8.03 -10.83
CA LEU A 70 -10.85 -7.00 -11.45
C LEU A 70 -10.91 -5.66 -10.68
N THR A 71 -12.10 -5.22 -10.27
CA THR A 71 -12.25 -4.02 -9.44
C THR A 71 -11.63 -4.15 -8.04
N SER A 72 -11.40 -5.39 -7.58
CA SER A 72 -10.82 -5.68 -6.26
C SER A 72 -9.29 -5.78 -6.27
N ILE A 73 -8.63 -5.75 -7.43
CA ILE A 73 -7.17 -5.85 -7.57
C ILE A 73 -6.44 -4.85 -6.68
N PRO A 74 -6.78 -3.54 -6.63
CA PRO A 74 -6.08 -2.59 -5.78
C PRO A 74 -6.16 -2.96 -4.29
N ASN A 75 -7.30 -3.48 -3.83
CA ASN A 75 -7.46 -3.93 -2.45
C ASN A 75 -6.53 -5.12 -2.12
N TYR A 76 -6.41 -6.06 -3.03
CA TYR A 76 -5.52 -7.22 -2.88
C TYR A 76 -4.04 -6.78 -2.86
N LEU A 77 -3.65 -5.90 -3.77
CA LEU A 77 -2.29 -5.35 -3.80
C LEU A 77 -1.97 -4.56 -2.53
N ALA A 78 -2.90 -3.75 -2.04
CA ALA A 78 -2.73 -2.99 -0.79
C ALA A 78 -2.59 -3.92 0.42
N ALA A 79 -3.35 -5.00 0.49
CA ALA A 79 -3.22 -5.99 1.56
C ALA A 79 -1.82 -6.65 1.55
N ARG A 80 -1.32 -7.05 0.37
CA ARG A 80 0.04 -7.60 0.22
C ARG A 80 1.13 -6.57 0.57
N TRP A 81 0.93 -5.32 0.17
CA TRP A 81 1.84 -4.21 0.49
C TRP A 81 1.96 -4.03 2.01
N ARG A 82 0.81 -3.93 2.70
CA ARG A 82 0.77 -3.78 4.16
C ARG A 82 1.42 -4.96 4.89
N LEU A 83 1.13 -6.19 4.48
CA LEU A 83 1.72 -7.38 5.07
C LEU A 83 3.25 -7.38 4.92
N LYS A 84 3.74 -7.04 3.73
CA LYS A 84 5.18 -6.98 3.47
C LYS A 84 5.85 -5.83 4.24
N ALA A 85 5.20 -4.66 4.33
CA ALA A 85 5.68 -3.55 5.13
C ALA A 85 5.74 -3.90 6.63
N SER A 86 4.68 -4.55 7.15
CA SER A 86 4.64 -5.00 8.55
C SER A 86 5.81 -5.90 8.92
N ASN A 87 6.18 -6.82 8.04
CA ASN A 87 7.35 -7.70 8.25
C ASN A 87 8.69 -6.94 8.29
N GLN A 88 8.74 -5.69 7.83
CA GLN A 88 9.94 -4.85 7.82
C GLN A 88 10.00 -3.88 9.01
N MET A 89 8.89 -3.73 9.76
CA MET A 89 8.75 -2.70 10.80
C MET A 89 9.73 -2.90 11.96
N VAL A 90 9.93 -4.13 12.41
CA VAL A 90 10.88 -4.45 13.47
C VAL A 90 12.29 -4.01 13.09
N LEU A 91 12.73 -4.40 11.89
CA LEU A 91 14.05 -4.04 11.38
C LEU A 91 14.20 -2.54 11.19
N CYS A 92 13.14 -1.88 10.75
CA CYS A 92 13.09 -0.43 10.59
C CYS A 92 13.31 0.30 11.93
N ILE A 93 12.56 -0.05 12.96
CA ILE A 93 12.69 0.54 14.30
C ILE A 93 14.08 0.26 14.84
N LEU A 94 14.61 -0.95 14.65
CA LEU A 94 15.97 -1.29 15.06
C LEU A 94 17.02 -0.35 14.44
N TYR A 95 16.97 -0.13 13.12
CA TYR A 95 17.90 0.79 12.44
C TYR A 95 17.75 2.23 12.92
N ILE A 96 16.52 2.71 13.10
CA ILE A 96 16.28 4.07 13.61
C ILE A 96 16.83 4.23 15.02
N VAL A 97 16.56 3.28 15.93
CA VAL A 97 17.04 3.34 17.31
C VAL A 97 18.56 3.26 17.36
N MET A 98 19.19 2.37 16.59
CA MET A 98 20.66 2.30 16.52
C MET A 98 21.27 3.61 16.08
N TYR A 99 20.71 4.26 15.05
CA TYR A 99 21.20 5.55 14.59
C TYR A 99 20.95 6.65 15.63
N MET A 100 19.78 6.68 16.25
CA MET A 100 19.38 7.67 17.26
C MET A 100 20.18 7.56 18.56
N ARG A 101 20.77 6.42 18.88
CA ARG A 101 21.69 6.29 20.03
C ARG A 101 22.96 7.12 19.86
N HIS A 102 23.43 7.29 18.63
CA HIS A 102 24.65 8.05 18.33
C HIS A 102 24.36 9.52 17.93
N THR A 103 23.17 9.76 17.37
CA THR A 103 22.77 11.09 16.88
C THR A 103 21.35 11.38 17.30
N SER A 104 21.06 12.58 17.79
CA SER A 104 19.69 12.98 18.12
C SER A 104 18.96 13.54 16.89
N ASN A 105 19.15 12.96 15.71
CA ASN A 105 18.57 13.44 14.46
C ASN A 105 17.65 12.39 13.83
N LEU A 106 16.33 12.58 14.03
CA LEU A 106 15.30 11.67 13.55
C LEU A 106 15.26 11.61 12.01
N GLU A 107 15.47 12.73 11.33
CA GLU A 107 15.42 12.80 9.89
C GLU A 107 16.50 11.92 9.26
N HIS A 108 17.73 12.06 9.72
CA HIS A 108 18.85 11.24 9.28
C HIS A 108 18.66 9.75 9.67
N ALA A 109 18.07 9.47 10.84
CA ALA A 109 17.78 8.10 11.27
C ALA A 109 16.74 7.43 10.36
N ILE A 110 15.67 8.14 9.99
CA ILE A 110 14.66 7.61 9.06
C ILE A 110 15.26 7.43 7.66
N LYS A 111 16.07 8.38 7.19
CA LYS A 111 16.76 8.25 5.91
C LYS A 111 17.68 7.03 5.89
N PHE A 112 18.49 6.87 6.93
CA PHE A 112 19.36 5.71 7.09
C PHE A 112 18.55 4.40 7.06
N ALA A 113 17.46 4.31 7.83
CA ALA A 113 16.60 3.14 7.80
C ALA A 113 16.00 2.89 6.41
N SER A 114 15.52 3.94 5.72
CA SER A 114 14.94 3.82 4.38
C SER A 114 15.92 3.30 3.33
N ASP A 115 17.21 3.55 3.49
CA ASP A 115 18.26 3.11 2.58
C ASP A 115 18.69 1.64 2.85
N HIS A 116 18.40 1.11 4.04
CA HIS A 116 18.82 -0.23 4.46
C HIS A 116 17.69 -1.25 4.55
N ILE A 117 16.42 -0.80 4.54
CA ILE A 117 15.26 -1.69 4.44
C ILE A 117 14.81 -1.82 2.99
N GLY A 118 14.09 -2.92 2.69
CA GLY A 118 13.52 -3.12 1.35
C GLY A 118 12.18 -2.42 1.14
N ASN A 119 11.72 -2.46 -0.12
CA ASN A 119 10.35 -2.06 -0.44
C ASN A 119 9.36 -3.10 0.14
N PRO A 120 8.18 -2.68 0.62
CA PRO A 120 7.52 -1.40 0.40
C PRO A 120 7.85 -0.29 1.42
N LEU A 121 8.30 -0.60 2.64
CA LEU A 121 8.44 0.37 3.72
C LEU A 121 9.46 1.48 3.38
N ALA A 122 10.54 1.15 2.65
CA ALA A 122 11.49 2.14 2.14
C ALA A 122 10.82 3.18 1.23
N LEU A 123 9.88 2.77 0.37
CA LEU A 123 9.14 3.70 -0.49
C LEU A 123 8.20 4.59 0.32
N ASP A 124 7.58 4.06 1.36
CA ASP A 124 6.72 4.83 2.24
C ASP A 124 7.51 5.97 2.92
N PHE A 125 8.73 5.69 3.40
CA PHE A 125 9.59 6.74 3.98
C PHE A 125 10.10 7.73 2.94
N LYS A 126 10.46 7.28 1.74
CA LYS A 126 10.80 8.19 0.65
C LYS A 126 9.64 9.14 0.33
N LYS A 127 8.41 8.65 0.40
CA LYS A 127 7.22 9.51 0.26
C LYS A 127 7.07 10.51 1.41
N VAL A 128 7.41 10.14 2.65
CA VAL A 128 7.43 11.08 3.78
C VAL A 128 8.37 12.26 3.49
N PHE A 129 9.57 12.02 2.93
CA PHE A 129 10.51 13.07 2.52
C PHE A 129 9.99 13.87 1.34
N TRP A 130 9.47 13.21 0.31
CA TRP A 130 8.89 13.87 -0.85
C TRP A 130 7.75 14.82 -0.49
N ASP A 131 6.90 14.45 0.45
CA ASP A 131 5.78 15.28 0.92
C ASP A 131 6.28 16.57 1.62
N ILE A 132 7.52 16.60 2.13
CA ILE A 132 8.16 17.81 2.67
C ILE A 132 8.79 18.64 1.54
N GLU A 133 9.52 18.00 0.63
CA GLU A 133 10.15 18.67 -0.51
C GLU A 133 9.13 19.37 -1.41
N THR A 134 7.94 18.79 -1.54
CA THR A 134 6.81 19.37 -2.27
C THR A 134 5.96 20.34 -1.43
N SER A 135 6.43 20.71 -0.23
CA SER A 135 5.76 21.66 0.68
C SER A 135 4.34 21.23 1.13
N LYS A 136 4.03 19.95 1.07
CA LYS A 136 2.76 19.40 1.58
C LYS A 136 2.73 19.40 3.10
N TYR A 137 3.90 19.20 3.74
CA TYR A 137 4.11 19.32 5.18
C TYR A 137 5.31 20.23 5.46
N SER A 138 5.29 20.94 6.59
CA SER A 138 6.31 21.92 6.95
C SER A 138 7.58 21.28 7.51
N ASN A 139 7.52 20.06 8.03
CA ASN A 139 8.65 19.36 8.64
C ASN A 139 8.42 17.84 8.66
N ILE A 140 9.52 17.12 8.95
CA ILE A 140 9.54 15.64 8.98
C ILE A 140 8.55 15.08 10.01
N LYS A 141 8.38 15.72 11.16
CA LYS A 141 7.47 15.25 12.21
C LYS A 141 6.03 15.22 11.72
N GLN A 142 5.56 16.32 11.09
CA GLN A 142 4.19 16.41 10.58
C GLN A 142 3.93 15.38 9.46
N SER A 143 4.87 15.22 8.54
CA SER A 143 4.77 14.24 7.46
C SER A 143 4.73 12.81 8.01
N LEU A 144 5.61 12.51 8.98
CA LEU A 144 5.68 11.22 9.64
C LEU A 144 4.42 10.92 10.44
N ASP A 145 3.89 11.87 11.22
CA ASP A 145 2.67 11.70 12.00
C ASP A 145 1.47 11.41 11.09
N ALA A 146 1.38 12.10 9.94
CA ALA A 146 0.35 11.83 8.93
C ALA A 146 0.49 10.42 8.31
N TYR A 147 1.72 9.95 8.12
CA TYR A 147 1.99 8.58 7.68
C TYR A 147 1.62 7.56 8.74
N LEU A 148 2.04 7.74 9.99
CA LEU A 148 1.76 6.85 11.12
C LEU A 148 0.26 6.72 11.41
N LEU A 149 -0.51 7.79 11.19
CA LEU A 149 -1.96 7.76 11.35
C LEU A 149 -2.62 6.70 10.46
N LYS A 150 -2.08 6.43 9.27
CA LYS A 150 -2.57 5.38 8.38
C LYS A 150 -2.31 3.97 8.92
N TRP A 151 -1.28 3.81 9.75
CA TRP A 151 -0.90 2.53 10.36
C TRP A 151 -1.60 2.22 11.66
N ARG A 152 -2.21 3.22 12.30
CA ARG A 152 -2.84 3.08 13.61
C ARG A 152 -3.88 1.96 13.72
N SER A 153 -4.58 1.66 12.61
CA SER A 153 -5.57 0.59 12.56
C SER A 153 -4.99 -0.78 12.14
N TYR A 154 -3.71 -0.84 11.76
CA TYR A 154 -3.08 -2.06 11.24
C TYR A 154 -1.94 -2.56 12.11
N ASN A 155 -1.18 -1.67 12.71
CA ASN A 155 -0.05 -1.98 13.59
C ASN A 155 0.15 -0.83 14.58
N LEU A 156 -0.43 -0.97 15.76
CA LEU A 156 -0.38 0.05 16.80
C LEU A 156 1.02 0.12 17.43
N GLU A 157 1.68 -1.02 17.58
CA GLU A 157 3.02 -1.14 18.16
C GLU A 157 4.04 -0.32 17.37
N PHE A 158 3.94 -0.34 16.05
CA PHE A 158 4.78 0.49 15.18
C PHE A 158 4.57 1.99 15.41
N VAL A 159 3.32 2.42 15.56
CA VAL A 159 2.98 3.83 15.84
C VAL A 159 3.49 4.23 17.22
N GLU A 160 3.31 3.39 18.25
CA GLU A 160 3.79 3.64 19.61
C GLU A 160 5.31 3.69 19.68
N ALA A 161 6.00 2.78 18.98
CA ALA A 161 7.46 2.81 18.90
C ALA A 161 7.97 4.14 18.32
N PHE A 162 7.35 4.65 17.25
CA PHE A 162 7.71 5.97 16.71
C PHE A 162 7.41 7.12 17.66
N HIS A 163 6.30 7.08 18.40
CA HIS A 163 6.01 8.12 19.40
C HIS A 163 7.03 8.13 20.53
N LEU A 164 7.53 6.96 20.95
CA LEU A 164 8.61 6.85 21.93
C LEU A 164 9.94 7.41 21.37
N ILE A 165 10.26 7.11 20.11
CA ILE A 165 11.42 7.68 19.42
C ILE A 165 11.32 9.21 19.31
N GLN A 166 10.17 9.74 18.93
CA GLN A 166 9.94 11.19 18.90
C GLN A 166 10.01 11.80 20.29
N GLY A 167 9.48 11.12 21.33
CA GLY A 167 9.56 11.53 22.71
C GLY A 167 11.02 11.61 23.20
N SER A 168 11.88 10.71 22.74
CA SER A 168 13.30 10.71 23.12
C SER A 168 14.06 11.98 22.72
N LEU A 169 13.58 12.69 21.69
CA LEU A 169 14.17 13.96 21.26
C LEU A 169 13.88 15.13 22.21
N LEU A 170 12.85 15.01 23.03
CA LEU A 170 12.44 16.03 24.00
C LEU A 170 13.16 15.88 25.35
N GLU A 171 13.84 14.74 25.55
CA GLU A 171 14.54 14.46 26.78
C GLU A 171 15.89 15.18 26.84
N SER A 172 16.13 15.88 27.96
CA SER A 172 17.38 16.57 28.22
C SER A 172 18.49 15.67 28.74
N SER A 173 18.10 14.52 29.36
CA SER A 173 19.01 13.53 29.92
C SER A 173 19.29 12.43 28.89
N GLU A 174 20.57 12.13 28.66
CA GLU A 174 20.97 11.04 27.76
C GLU A 174 20.46 9.68 28.24
N GLU A 175 20.50 9.44 29.53
CA GLU A 175 20.00 8.20 30.14
C GLU A 175 18.51 7.99 29.85
N ARG A 176 17.68 9.02 30.04
CA ARG A 176 16.23 8.94 29.75
C ARG A 176 15.97 8.79 28.26
N ARG A 177 16.76 9.48 27.43
CA ARG A 177 16.67 9.35 25.97
C ARG A 177 16.91 7.90 25.52
N VAL A 178 17.98 7.28 26.02
CA VAL A 178 18.30 5.87 25.72
C VAL A 178 17.21 4.94 26.23
N THR A 179 16.69 5.16 27.43
CA THR A 179 15.59 4.38 28.00
C THR A 179 14.33 4.41 27.10
N LEU A 180 13.97 5.57 26.56
CA LEU A 180 12.83 5.68 25.62
C LEU A 180 13.10 4.96 24.31
N LEU A 181 14.32 5.00 23.80
CA LEU A 181 14.71 4.28 22.58
C LEU A 181 14.68 2.75 22.80
N GLU A 182 15.12 2.27 23.96
CA GLU A 182 15.03 0.86 24.34
C GLU A 182 13.58 0.40 24.50
N LYS A 183 12.74 1.23 25.11
CA LYS A 183 11.30 0.96 25.20
C LYS A 183 10.61 0.91 23.85
N ALA A 184 11.05 1.73 22.89
CA ALA A 184 10.54 1.65 21.51
C ALA A 184 10.86 0.31 20.84
N LEU A 185 12.05 -0.25 21.09
CA LEU A 185 12.40 -1.59 20.62
C LEU A 185 11.57 -2.68 21.33
N GLU A 186 11.37 -2.55 22.63
CA GLU A 186 10.56 -3.51 23.41
C GLU A 186 9.12 -3.57 22.87
N VAL A 187 8.51 -2.40 22.60
CA VAL A 187 7.13 -2.31 22.09
C VAL A 187 6.99 -2.98 20.73
N ILE A 188 7.95 -2.83 19.82
CA ILE A 188 7.85 -3.42 18.47
C ILE A 188 8.21 -4.92 18.44
N LEU A 189 8.86 -5.45 19.48
CA LEU A 189 9.27 -6.85 19.58
C LEU A 189 8.23 -7.74 20.30
N ASN A 190 7.27 -7.17 21.03
CA ASN A 190 6.19 -7.86 21.71
C ASN A 190 4.97 -8.05 20.80
#